data_2f0714ba5f0b9b1c2304f16ae26eb6a1
#
_entry.id   2f0714ba5f0b9b1c2304f16ae26eb6a1
#
_cell.length_a   1.000
_cell.length_b   1.000
_cell.length_c   1.000
_cell.angle_alpha   90.00
_cell.angle_beta   90.00
_cell.angle_gamma   90.00
#
_symmetry.space_group_name_H-M   'P 1'
#
loop_
_entity.id
_entity.type
_entity.pdbx_description
1 polymer ?
#
loop_
_entity_poly.entity_id
_entity_poly.type
_entity_poly.pdbx_seq_one_letter_code
_entity_poly.pdbx_strand_id
1 'polypeptide(L)'
;MHSKINYFLGIILSIVILIFNEPSFAINNPNLLPEEKTPVIDLAKTLSPDQKTSLEENLNNLEKESGWKIKYLSQFESVPGIAIKDYWDLDETSLLVIADPRGGNLLNFNVGEAYFAFMPRLFWVELQTRFGNQYYVKDHGEDGAVLDAINSVKICLNRGGC
;
A
#
# COMPACT_ATOMS: atom_id res chain seq x y z
N MET A 1 -10.39 58.60 28.74
CA MET A 1 -9.10 57.95 28.47
C MET A 1 -9.24 56.44 28.61
N HIS A 2 -10.13 55.81 27.81
CA HIS A 2 -10.35 54.37 27.76
C HIS A 2 -10.80 53.97 26.35
N SER A 3 -9.90 53.81 25.41
CA SER A 3 -10.27 53.26 24.10
C SER A 3 -9.07 52.77 23.26
N LYS A 4 -8.07 52.12 23.81
CA LYS A 4 -6.95 51.58 23.05
C LYS A 4 -6.54 50.14 23.40
N ILE A 5 -7.28 49.43 24.24
CA ILE A 5 -6.87 48.06 24.71
C ILE A 5 -7.56 46.93 23.91
N ASN A 6 -8.66 47.19 23.21
CA ASN A 6 -9.46 46.12 22.59
C ASN A 6 -9.04 45.69 21.18
N TYR A 7 -8.09 46.34 20.54
CA TYR A 7 -7.62 45.95 19.19
C TYR A 7 -6.45 44.97 19.19
N PHE A 8 -5.77 44.81 20.31
CA PHE A 8 -4.60 43.92 20.39
C PHE A 8 -4.97 42.45 20.67
N LEU A 9 -6.14 42.22 21.29
CA LEU A 9 -6.59 40.83 21.58
C LEU A 9 -7.23 40.12 20.37
N GLY A 10 -7.73 40.88 19.38
CA GLY A 10 -8.38 40.35 18.20
C GLY A 10 -7.40 39.78 17.14
N ILE A 11 -6.16 40.26 17.15
CA ILE A 11 -5.14 39.85 16.14
C ILE A 11 -4.44 38.54 16.49
N ILE A 12 -4.36 38.21 17.79
CA ILE A 12 -3.69 37.00 18.27
C ILE A 12 -4.57 35.74 18.04
N LEU A 13 -5.89 35.89 17.99
CA LEU A 13 -6.82 34.77 17.78
C LEU A 13 -6.93 34.34 16.31
N SER A 14 -6.52 35.18 15.37
CA SER A 14 -6.60 34.88 13.95
C SER A 14 -5.39 34.12 13.38
N ILE A 15 -4.32 33.95 14.16
CA ILE A 15 -3.07 33.33 13.69
C ILE A 15 -3.00 31.83 14.06
N VAL A 16 -3.87 31.33 14.94
CA VAL A 16 -3.82 29.93 15.42
C VAL A 16 -4.55 28.93 14.53
N ILE A 17 -5.29 29.36 13.49
CA ILE A 17 -6.10 28.46 12.64
C ILE A 17 -5.36 27.98 11.37
N LEU A 18 -4.10 28.35 11.15
CA LEU A 18 -3.38 28.05 9.92
C LEU A 18 -2.34 26.91 10.00
N ILE A 19 -2.32 26.09 11.05
CA ILE A 19 -1.24 25.09 11.22
C ILE A 19 -1.76 23.65 11.34
N PHE A 20 -2.96 23.33 10.90
CA PHE A 20 -3.38 21.92 10.75
C PHE A 20 -3.95 21.66 9.35
N ASN A 21 -3.23 22.05 8.31
CA ASN A 21 -3.22 21.24 7.09
C ASN A 21 -2.17 20.16 7.34
N GLU A 22 -2.56 19.07 7.98
CA GLU A 22 -1.87 17.80 7.82
C GLU A 22 -1.79 17.59 6.31
N PRO A 23 -0.59 17.54 5.69
CA PRO A 23 -0.51 17.13 4.33
C PRO A 23 -1.13 15.73 4.30
N SER A 24 -2.22 15.59 3.58
CA SER A 24 -2.71 14.28 3.15
C SER A 24 -1.51 13.59 2.52
N PHE A 25 -0.96 12.59 3.20
CA PHE A 25 0.14 11.78 2.72
C PHE A 25 -0.39 10.76 1.70
N ALA A 26 -1.20 11.23 0.76
CA ALA A 26 -1.34 10.53 -0.49
C ALA A 26 0.04 10.42 -1.11
N ILE A 27 0.45 9.24 -1.52
CA ILE A 27 1.74 8.99 -2.16
C ILE A 27 1.72 9.57 -3.59
N ASN A 28 1.37 10.84 -3.69
CA ASN A 28 1.61 11.71 -4.82
C ASN A 28 2.93 12.49 -4.66
N ASN A 29 3.63 12.28 -3.51
CA ASN A 29 4.92 12.91 -3.28
C ASN A 29 6.05 11.95 -3.69
N PRO A 30 6.70 12.17 -4.85
CA PRO A 30 7.80 11.32 -5.31
C PRO A 30 8.99 11.31 -4.34
N ASN A 31 9.11 12.30 -3.44
CA ASN A 31 10.18 12.35 -2.43
C ASN A 31 10.04 11.28 -1.33
N LEU A 32 8.90 10.61 -1.23
CA LEU A 32 8.70 9.49 -0.31
C LEU A 32 9.10 8.14 -0.94
N LEU A 33 9.39 8.13 -2.24
CA LEU A 33 9.79 6.93 -2.94
C LEU A 33 11.29 6.69 -2.77
N PRO A 34 11.73 5.43 -2.61
CA PRO A 34 13.15 5.09 -2.57
C PRO A 34 13.85 5.50 -3.87
N GLU A 35 15.11 5.95 -3.78
CA GLU A 35 15.93 6.26 -4.96
C GLU A 35 16.22 4.98 -5.78
N GLU A 36 16.49 3.86 -5.10
CA GLU A 36 16.65 2.56 -5.75
C GLU A 36 15.30 1.88 -5.93
N LYS A 37 15.06 1.33 -7.12
CA LYS A 37 13.82 0.60 -7.41
C LYS A 37 13.76 -0.68 -6.57
N THR A 38 12.80 -0.74 -5.65
CA THR A 38 12.48 -1.92 -4.83
C THR A 38 11.06 -2.37 -5.11
N PRO A 39 10.76 -3.68 -5.09
CA PRO A 39 9.38 -4.17 -5.22
C PRO A 39 8.53 -3.94 -3.96
N VAL A 40 9.13 -3.48 -2.84
CA VAL A 40 8.46 -3.33 -1.55
C VAL A 40 8.63 -1.91 -1.01
N ILE A 41 7.52 -1.19 -0.88
CA ILE A 41 7.44 0.12 -0.21
C ILE A 41 6.51 -0.02 0.98
N ASP A 42 7.07 -0.05 2.19
CA ASP A 42 6.35 -0.29 3.44
C ASP A 42 6.32 0.99 4.29
N LEU A 43 5.43 1.95 3.94
CA LEU A 43 5.32 3.23 4.65
C LEU A 43 4.49 3.12 5.94
N ALA A 44 3.51 2.21 5.98
CA ALA A 44 2.71 1.96 7.17
C ALA A 44 3.41 1.04 8.18
N LYS A 45 4.60 0.50 7.83
CA LYS A 45 5.42 -0.38 8.68
C LYS A 45 4.68 -1.64 9.12
N THR A 46 4.02 -2.28 8.17
CA THR A 46 3.28 -3.54 8.38
C THR A 46 4.20 -4.75 8.44
N LEU A 47 5.44 -4.64 7.94
CA LEU A 47 6.43 -5.72 7.94
C LEU A 47 7.59 -5.42 8.89
N SER A 48 8.17 -6.45 9.49
CA SER A 48 9.47 -6.32 10.15
C SER A 48 10.59 -6.11 9.10
N PRO A 49 11.76 -5.58 9.50
CA PRO A 49 12.88 -5.39 8.57
C PRO A 49 13.30 -6.68 7.86
N ASP A 50 13.33 -7.81 8.57
CA ASP A 50 13.71 -9.11 7.99
C ASP A 50 12.65 -9.64 7.01
N GLN A 51 11.37 -9.47 7.33
CA GLN A 51 10.27 -9.81 6.43
C GLN A 51 10.28 -8.97 5.17
N LYS A 52 10.55 -7.66 5.31
CA LYS A 52 10.67 -6.75 4.17
C LYS A 52 11.80 -7.20 3.23
N THR A 53 13.00 -7.43 3.76
CA THR A 53 14.15 -7.89 2.97
C THR A 53 13.86 -9.22 2.28
N SER A 54 13.33 -10.19 3.01
CA SER A 54 12.96 -11.50 2.45
C SER A 54 11.89 -11.38 1.36
N LEU A 55 10.89 -10.51 1.53
CA LEU A 55 9.87 -10.27 0.53
C LEU A 55 10.46 -9.62 -0.73
N GLU A 56 11.34 -8.62 -0.58
CA GLU A 56 12.04 -7.97 -1.70
C GLU A 56 12.82 -8.98 -2.55
N GLU A 57 13.62 -9.84 -1.92
CA GLU A 57 14.37 -10.90 -2.60
C GLU A 57 13.44 -11.87 -3.34
N ASN A 58 12.38 -12.33 -2.67
CA ASN A 58 11.41 -13.27 -3.23
C ASN A 58 10.67 -12.69 -4.45
N LEU A 59 10.27 -11.42 -4.40
CA LEU A 59 9.55 -10.77 -5.49
C LEU A 59 10.46 -10.47 -6.69
N ASN A 60 11.71 -10.06 -6.44
CA ASN A 60 12.71 -9.85 -7.48
C ASN A 60 13.06 -11.17 -8.20
N ASN A 61 13.20 -12.26 -7.44
CA ASN A 61 13.44 -13.58 -8.03
C ASN A 61 12.26 -14.06 -8.88
N LEU A 62 11.02 -13.89 -8.38
CA LEU A 62 9.83 -14.23 -9.15
C LEU A 62 9.77 -13.46 -10.48
N GLU A 63 9.99 -12.15 -10.44
CA GLU A 63 9.98 -11.32 -11.65
C GLU A 63 11.07 -11.76 -12.65
N LYS A 64 12.28 -12.03 -12.16
CA LYS A 64 13.41 -12.48 -12.99
C LYS A 64 13.17 -13.84 -13.65
N GLU A 65 12.54 -14.77 -12.93
CA GLU A 65 12.34 -16.15 -13.38
C GLU A 65 11.11 -16.31 -14.28
N SER A 66 10.04 -15.56 -14.00
CA SER A 66 8.73 -15.77 -14.64
C SER A 66 8.21 -14.57 -15.45
N GLY A 67 8.78 -13.38 -15.25
CA GLY A 67 8.27 -12.12 -15.82
C GLY A 67 7.06 -11.54 -15.10
N TRP A 68 6.47 -12.24 -14.11
CA TRP A 68 5.36 -11.71 -13.31
C TRP A 68 5.86 -10.70 -12.28
N LYS A 69 5.29 -9.52 -12.31
CA LYS A 69 5.67 -8.41 -11.44
C LYS A 69 4.69 -8.30 -10.28
N ILE A 70 5.11 -8.66 -9.08
CA ILE A 70 4.35 -8.38 -7.86
C ILE A 70 5.03 -7.25 -7.12
N LYS A 71 4.29 -6.20 -6.81
CA LYS A 71 4.74 -5.03 -6.05
C LYS A 71 3.91 -4.91 -4.78
N TYR A 72 4.53 -4.51 -3.68
CA TYR A 72 3.87 -4.32 -2.40
C TYR A 72 4.00 -2.88 -1.93
N LEU A 73 2.87 -2.30 -1.53
CA LEU A 73 2.78 -0.96 -0.96
C LEU A 73 1.98 -1.01 0.33
N SER A 74 2.55 -0.63 1.47
CA SER A 74 1.75 -0.28 2.64
C SER A 74 1.66 1.23 2.80
N GLN A 75 0.45 1.71 3.02
CA GLN A 75 0.13 3.13 3.20
C GLN A 75 -1.20 3.29 3.94
N PHE A 76 -1.50 4.51 4.36
CA PHE A 76 -2.78 4.81 5.00
C PHE A 76 -3.86 5.28 4.01
N GLU A 77 -3.84 4.75 2.81
CA GLU A 77 -4.80 4.99 1.73
C GLU A 77 -4.94 3.73 0.87
N SER A 78 -6.16 3.43 0.42
CA SER A 78 -6.45 2.23 -0.35
C SER A 78 -6.16 2.36 -1.86
N VAL A 79 -5.90 3.58 -2.34
CA VAL A 79 -5.63 3.86 -3.76
C VAL A 79 -4.18 4.33 -3.94
N PRO A 80 -3.40 3.71 -4.85
CA PRO A 80 -2.05 4.17 -5.13
C PRO A 80 -2.09 5.50 -5.87
N GLY A 81 -1.20 6.42 -5.49
CA GLY A 81 -1.00 7.66 -6.23
C GLY A 81 -0.35 7.45 -7.62
N ILE A 82 -0.41 8.48 -8.47
CA ILE A 82 0.22 8.44 -9.80
C ILE A 82 1.73 8.19 -9.70
N ALA A 83 2.41 8.80 -8.72
CA ALA A 83 3.84 8.61 -8.50
C ALA A 83 4.24 7.13 -8.28
N ILE A 84 3.39 6.34 -7.65
CA ILE A 84 3.60 4.90 -7.47
C ILE A 84 3.51 4.15 -8.80
N LYS A 85 2.55 4.48 -9.64
CA LYS A 85 2.38 3.85 -10.96
C LYS A 85 3.59 4.12 -11.84
N ASP A 86 4.07 5.36 -11.86
CA ASP A 86 5.23 5.77 -12.64
C ASP A 86 6.52 5.14 -12.09
N TYR A 87 6.66 5.07 -10.77
CA TYR A 87 7.83 4.48 -10.12
C TYR A 87 8.06 3.01 -10.50
N TRP A 88 6.98 2.22 -10.58
CA TRP A 88 7.06 0.79 -10.90
C TRP A 88 6.79 0.44 -12.37
N ASP A 89 6.47 1.41 -13.22
CA ASP A 89 6.08 1.17 -14.62
C ASP A 89 5.02 0.05 -14.72
N LEU A 90 3.92 0.20 -13.93
CA LEU A 90 2.89 -0.84 -13.82
C LEU A 90 2.20 -1.09 -15.16
N ASP A 91 2.17 -2.35 -15.59
CA ASP A 91 1.61 -2.82 -16.85
C ASP A 91 0.61 -3.98 -16.64
N GLU A 92 0.22 -4.63 -17.73
CA GLU A 92 -0.72 -5.75 -17.71
C GLU A 92 -0.20 -7.00 -16.98
N THR A 93 1.13 -7.14 -16.81
CA THR A 93 1.77 -8.23 -16.06
C THR A 93 2.09 -7.86 -14.61
N SER A 94 1.62 -6.71 -14.15
CA SER A 94 1.88 -6.20 -12.82
C SER A 94 0.71 -6.45 -11.87
N LEU A 95 1.03 -6.90 -10.67
CA LEU A 95 0.13 -6.95 -9.52
C LEU A 95 0.65 -5.98 -8.44
N LEU A 96 -0.17 -5.03 -8.05
CA LEU A 96 0.10 -4.20 -6.88
C LEU A 96 -0.78 -4.63 -5.72
N VAL A 97 -0.15 -5.11 -4.66
CA VAL A 97 -0.76 -5.44 -3.37
C VAL A 97 -0.66 -4.21 -2.47
N ILE A 98 -1.79 -3.69 -2.03
CA ILE A 98 -1.86 -2.50 -1.17
C ILE A 98 -2.36 -2.93 0.21
N ALA A 99 -1.61 -2.59 1.26
CA ALA A 99 -2.06 -2.72 2.63
C ALA A 99 -2.39 -1.33 3.21
N ASP A 100 -3.66 -1.16 3.65
CA ASP A 100 -4.14 0.04 4.33
C ASP A 100 -4.64 -0.31 5.73
N PRO A 101 -3.80 -0.15 6.78
CA PRO A 101 -4.16 -0.51 8.15
C PRO A 101 -5.33 0.30 8.73
N ARG A 102 -5.68 1.44 8.12
CA ARG A 102 -6.83 2.27 8.53
C ARG A 102 -8.11 1.96 7.75
N GLY A 103 -8.00 1.16 6.69
CA GLY A 103 -9.14 0.75 5.87
C GLY A 103 -10.06 -0.23 6.59
N GLY A 104 -11.29 -0.37 6.11
CA GLY A 104 -12.24 -1.39 6.60
C GLY A 104 -11.82 -2.82 6.24
N ASN A 105 -10.97 -2.96 5.23
CA ASN A 105 -10.25 -4.17 4.84
C ASN A 105 -8.77 -3.81 4.65
N LEU A 106 -7.87 -4.59 5.23
CA LEU A 106 -6.43 -4.32 5.15
C LEU A 106 -5.92 -4.34 3.72
N LEU A 107 -6.41 -5.28 2.88
CA LEU A 107 -5.83 -5.57 1.57
C LEU A 107 -6.69 -5.03 0.43
N ASN A 108 -6.01 -4.44 -0.55
CA ASN A 108 -6.54 -4.08 -1.85
C ASN A 108 -5.57 -4.55 -2.95
N PHE A 109 -6.12 -4.85 -4.14
CA PHE A 109 -5.34 -5.36 -5.27
C PHE A 109 -5.58 -4.50 -6.51
N ASN A 110 -4.50 -4.03 -7.13
CA ASN A 110 -4.55 -3.50 -8.49
C ASN A 110 -3.93 -4.54 -9.41
N VAL A 111 -4.77 -5.21 -10.20
CA VAL A 111 -4.44 -6.43 -10.93
C VAL A 111 -4.31 -6.12 -12.41
N GLY A 112 -3.13 -6.39 -12.98
CA GLY A 112 -2.89 -6.30 -14.41
C GLY A 112 -3.72 -7.33 -15.19
N GLU A 113 -4.13 -6.99 -16.41
CA GLU A 113 -5.10 -7.77 -17.19
C GLU A 113 -4.61 -9.21 -17.46
N ALA A 114 -3.31 -9.41 -17.62
CA ALA A 114 -2.73 -10.74 -17.88
C ALA A 114 -2.96 -11.74 -16.73
N TYR A 115 -3.09 -11.26 -15.50
CA TYR A 115 -3.38 -12.13 -14.36
C TYR A 115 -4.74 -12.84 -14.45
N PHE A 116 -5.73 -12.23 -15.11
CA PHE A 116 -7.08 -12.81 -15.20
C PHE A 116 -7.17 -14.07 -16.04
N ALA A 117 -6.16 -14.36 -16.85
CA ALA A 117 -6.04 -15.65 -17.55
C ALA A 117 -5.70 -16.81 -16.60
N PHE A 118 -5.09 -16.52 -15.45
CA PHE A 118 -4.65 -17.50 -14.44
C PHE A 118 -5.52 -17.49 -13.19
N MET A 119 -6.03 -16.34 -12.81
CA MET A 119 -6.79 -16.11 -11.59
C MET A 119 -8.01 -15.25 -11.92
N PRO A 120 -9.22 -15.84 -11.96
CA PRO A 120 -10.44 -15.13 -12.32
C PRO A 120 -10.77 -14.03 -11.27
N ARG A 121 -11.65 -13.08 -11.63
CA ARG A 121 -12.00 -11.95 -10.75
C ARG A 121 -12.47 -12.39 -9.35
N LEU A 122 -13.16 -13.52 -9.27
CA LEU A 122 -13.64 -14.06 -7.99
C LEU A 122 -12.48 -14.42 -7.05
N PHE A 123 -11.37 -14.95 -7.57
CA PHE A 123 -10.18 -15.25 -6.79
C PHE A 123 -9.68 -14.04 -5.99
N TRP A 124 -9.65 -12.86 -6.62
CA TRP A 124 -9.18 -11.63 -5.96
C TRP A 124 -10.13 -11.14 -4.87
N VAL A 125 -11.44 -11.28 -5.07
CA VAL A 125 -12.45 -10.99 -4.05
C VAL A 125 -12.31 -11.94 -2.86
N GLU A 126 -12.14 -13.22 -3.11
CA GLU A 126 -11.94 -14.24 -2.07
C GLU A 126 -10.62 -14.00 -1.30
N LEU A 127 -9.55 -13.68 -2.01
CA LEU A 127 -8.25 -13.37 -1.42
C LEU A 127 -8.34 -12.18 -0.46
N GLN A 128 -8.96 -11.08 -0.92
CA GLN A 128 -9.20 -9.89 -0.12
C GLN A 128 -10.08 -10.17 1.10
N THR A 129 -11.19 -10.90 0.90
CA THR A 129 -12.13 -11.24 1.97
C THR A 129 -11.48 -12.17 3.00
N ARG A 130 -10.67 -13.12 2.56
CA ARG A 130 -10.02 -14.11 3.43
C ARG A 130 -8.92 -13.49 4.28
N PHE A 131 -7.98 -12.79 3.68
CA PHE A 131 -6.78 -12.32 4.36
C PHE A 131 -6.88 -10.87 4.86
N GLY A 132 -7.65 -10.02 4.19
CA GLY A 132 -7.74 -8.61 4.54
C GLY A 132 -8.78 -8.27 5.62
N ASN A 133 -9.59 -9.23 6.08
CA ASN A 133 -10.61 -8.97 7.09
C ASN A 133 -10.01 -8.84 8.50
N GLN A 134 -10.73 -8.11 9.38
CA GLN A 134 -10.27 -7.80 10.73
C GLN A 134 -10.03 -9.03 11.62
N TYR A 135 -10.76 -10.13 11.40
CA TYR A 135 -10.59 -11.35 12.20
C TYR A 135 -9.27 -12.03 11.84
N TYR A 136 -8.97 -12.13 10.52
CA TYR A 136 -7.71 -12.72 10.08
C TYR A 136 -6.52 -11.89 10.56
N VAL A 137 -6.59 -10.57 10.40
CA VAL A 137 -5.53 -9.64 10.86
C VAL A 137 -5.34 -9.72 12.38
N LYS A 138 -6.42 -9.86 13.17
CA LYS A 138 -6.31 -10.01 14.62
C LYS A 138 -5.57 -11.28 15.03
N ASP A 139 -5.77 -12.37 14.30
CA ASP A 139 -5.21 -13.68 14.65
C ASP A 139 -3.79 -13.89 14.09
N HIS A 140 -3.44 -13.27 12.96
CA HIS A 140 -2.19 -13.51 12.22
C HIS A 140 -1.29 -12.26 12.08
N GLY A 141 -1.75 -11.09 12.50
CA GLY A 141 -1.07 -9.81 12.27
C GLY A 141 -1.28 -9.25 10.86
N GLU A 142 -0.92 -7.99 10.67
CA GLU A 142 -0.94 -7.33 9.36
C GLU A 142 0.08 -7.97 8.41
N ASP A 143 1.26 -8.28 8.94
CA ASP A 143 2.33 -8.97 8.24
C ASP A 143 1.91 -10.36 7.76
N GLY A 144 1.31 -11.17 8.63
CA GLY A 144 0.78 -12.49 8.27
C GLY A 144 -0.27 -12.40 7.16
N ALA A 145 -1.21 -11.47 7.25
CA ALA A 145 -2.24 -11.27 6.26
C ALA A 145 -1.66 -10.92 4.87
N VAL A 146 -0.68 -10.02 4.84
CA VAL A 146 0.03 -9.60 3.60
C VAL A 146 0.81 -10.76 3.00
N LEU A 147 1.64 -11.42 3.80
CA LEU A 147 2.52 -12.49 3.32
C LEU A 147 1.74 -13.70 2.81
N ASP A 148 0.66 -14.08 3.50
CA ASP A 148 -0.20 -15.20 3.10
C ASP A 148 -0.98 -14.91 1.82
N ALA A 149 -1.45 -13.67 1.64
CA ALA A 149 -2.10 -13.24 0.41
C ALA A 149 -1.12 -13.30 -0.79
N ILE A 150 0.08 -12.73 -0.65
CA ILE A 150 1.11 -12.76 -1.69
C ILE A 150 1.52 -14.21 -2.01
N ASN A 151 1.71 -15.03 -0.96
CA ASN A 151 2.07 -16.44 -1.15
C ASN A 151 0.98 -17.22 -1.90
N SER A 152 -0.30 -16.94 -1.65
CA SER A 152 -1.41 -17.56 -2.37
C SER A 152 -1.36 -17.24 -3.85
N VAL A 153 -1.05 -15.99 -4.24
CA VAL A 153 -0.86 -15.59 -5.64
C VAL A 153 0.32 -16.36 -6.27
N LYS A 154 1.47 -16.41 -5.57
CA LYS A 154 2.66 -17.14 -6.05
C LYS A 154 2.37 -18.62 -6.28
N ILE A 155 1.63 -19.27 -5.39
CA ILE A 155 1.21 -20.67 -5.55
C ILE A 155 0.36 -20.84 -6.81
N CYS A 156 -0.58 -19.93 -7.08
CA CYS A 156 -1.41 -19.99 -8.28
C CYS A 156 -0.58 -19.80 -9.55
N LEU A 157 0.35 -18.87 -9.58
CA LEU A 157 1.25 -18.67 -10.73
C LEU A 157 2.08 -19.91 -11.00
N ASN A 158 2.65 -20.53 -9.97
CA ASN A 158 3.46 -21.74 -10.10
C ASN A 158 2.67 -22.98 -10.56
N ARG A 159 1.35 -23.00 -10.32
CA ARG A 159 0.47 -24.10 -10.79
C ARG A 159 -0.11 -23.86 -12.16
N GLY A 160 0.10 -22.70 -12.75
CA GLY A 160 -0.51 -22.32 -14.02
C GLY A 160 -1.96 -21.87 -13.90
N GLY A 161 -2.39 -21.49 -12.70
CA GLY A 161 -3.72 -20.92 -12.42
C GLY A 161 -4.40 -21.46 -11.17
N CYS A 162 -5.48 -20.82 -10.81
CA CYS A 162 -6.38 -21.22 -9.70
C CYS A 162 -7.88 -21.15 -10.09
#